data_766e7de1b483c238e377a2a702abc8ff
#
_entry.id   766e7de1b483c238e377a2a702abc8ff
#
_cell.length_a   1.000
_cell.length_b   1.000
_cell.length_c   1.000
_cell.angle_alpha   90.00
_cell.angle_beta   90.00
_cell.angle_gamma   90.00
#
_symmetry.space_group_name_H-M   'P 1'
#
loop_
_entity.id
_entity.type
_entity.pdbx_description
1 polymer ?
#
loop_
_entity_poly.entity_id
_entity_poly.type
_entity_poly.pdbx_seq_one_letter_code
_entity_poly.pdbx_strand_id
1 'polypeptide(L)'
;MPITVLVPDDHGMSVLAGLDGVRAVRFEVGEPLPPGAEQAEVLIPGFQAGRRALGYVPDLPNLKLVQLLSAGAESWIGKLPDGIMLANCRGAHGGSTAEWVMAALLTIYREMREFADAQRERRWDLHKTDTLQGKRVLTIGAGDLGRQLRRRLEAFDAHVTLVGTTAREGVRGVDELPRLLGDYDAVVLMVPVTAKTVGMVDADFLSRMADGAVLVNAARGSVVVTDALVAELRSGRLRAALDVTEPEPLPSDHPLWTAPGLLLTPHVAGTCEGNFERAYAVAASQIAMFAAGGKPSNLVRGEY
;
A
#
# COMPACT_ATOMS: atom_id res chain seq x y z
N MET A 1 19.24 24.02 -19.61
CA MET A 1 18.35 23.37 -20.60
C MET A 1 17.29 22.62 -19.81
N PRO A 2 16.05 22.48 -20.30
CA PRO A 2 15.03 21.70 -19.63
C PRO A 2 15.43 20.21 -19.55
N ILE A 3 15.11 19.55 -18.44
CA ILE A 3 15.26 18.10 -18.31
C ILE A 3 14.19 17.38 -19.14
N THR A 4 14.53 16.24 -19.73
CA THR A 4 13.57 15.42 -20.47
C THR A 4 12.99 14.32 -19.57
N VAL A 5 11.65 14.22 -19.52
CA VAL A 5 10.91 13.26 -18.70
C VAL A 5 10.07 12.36 -19.60
N LEU A 6 10.29 11.05 -19.56
CA LEU A 6 9.43 10.07 -20.20
C LEU A 6 8.17 9.83 -19.38
N VAL A 7 7.00 9.92 -20.00
CA VAL A 7 5.69 9.85 -19.34
C VAL A 7 4.80 8.83 -20.04
N PRO A 8 4.15 7.92 -19.29
CA PRO A 8 3.43 6.78 -19.87
C PRO A 8 1.99 7.09 -20.32
N ASP A 9 1.44 8.27 -19.98
CA ASP A 9 0.04 8.60 -20.23
C ASP A 9 -0.19 10.11 -20.46
N ASP A 10 -1.36 10.46 -21.00
CA ASP A 10 -1.70 11.84 -21.36
C ASP A 10 -1.98 12.72 -20.13
N HIS A 11 -2.42 12.13 -19.02
CA HIS A 11 -2.60 12.88 -17.77
C HIS A 11 -1.25 13.41 -17.28
N GLY A 12 -0.23 12.54 -17.24
CA GLY A 12 1.13 12.95 -16.90
C GLY A 12 1.70 13.99 -17.85
N MET A 13 1.45 13.86 -19.16
CA MET A 13 1.83 14.88 -20.15
C MET A 13 1.23 16.24 -19.78
N SER A 14 -0.06 16.29 -19.47
CA SER A 14 -0.75 17.52 -19.08
C SER A 14 -0.20 18.12 -17.78
N VAL A 15 0.02 17.30 -16.76
CA VAL A 15 0.54 17.77 -15.46
C VAL A 15 1.95 18.32 -15.58
N LEU A 16 2.84 17.63 -16.31
CA LEU A 16 4.24 18.03 -16.43
C LEU A 16 4.46 19.21 -17.41
N ALA A 17 3.54 19.43 -18.37
CA ALA A 17 3.62 20.56 -19.28
C ALA A 17 3.60 21.93 -18.56
N GLY A 18 3.06 21.98 -17.35
CA GLY A 18 3.03 23.20 -16.51
C GLY A 18 4.29 23.43 -15.66
N LEU A 19 5.29 22.55 -15.72
CA LEU A 19 6.49 22.66 -14.90
C LEU A 19 7.63 23.39 -15.63
N ASP A 20 8.17 24.42 -15.00
CA ASP A 20 9.36 25.12 -15.52
C ASP A 20 10.57 24.19 -15.58
N GLY A 21 11.30 24.26 -16.67
CA GLY A 21 12.51 23.46 -16.87
C GLY A 21 12.27 21.98 -17.14
N VAL A 22 11.05 21.57 -17.49
CA VAL A 22 10.67 20.19 -17.81
C VAL A 22 10.16 20.10 -19.25
N ARG A 23 10.63 19.10 -19.98
CA ARG A 23 10.12 18.67 -21.29
C ARG A 23 9.57 17.25 -21.16
N ALA A 24 8.26 17.08 -21.13
CA ALA A 24 7.62 15.78 -21.13
C ALA A 24 7.62 15.17 -22.53
N VAL A 25 7.89 13.85 -22.62
CA VAL A 25 7.86 13.07 -23.85
C VAL A 25 7.01 11.82 -23.58
N ARG A 26 5.95 11.65 -24.38
CA ARG A 26 5.03 10.50 -24.27
C ARG A 26 5.69 9.23 -24.78
N PHE A 27 5.56 8.13 -24.05
CA PHE A 27 5.92 6.79 -24.52
C PHE A 27 4.84 5.78 -24.13
N GLU A 28 4.82 4.63 -24.78
CA GLU A 28 3.92 3.52 -24.44
C GLU A 28 4.71 2.34 -23.90
N VAL A 29 4.28 1.79 -22.76
CA VAL A 29 4.95 0.66 -22.14
C VAL A 29 4.69 -0.62 -22.94
N GLY A 30 5.77 -1.24 -23.42
CA GLY A 30 5.71 -2.42 -24.31
C GLY A 30 6.01 -2.09 -25.77
N GLU A 31 6.00 -0.81 -26.14
CA GLU A 31 6.35 -0.34 -27.49
C GLU A 31 7.79 0.21 -27.54
N PRO A 32 8.41 0.31 -28.73
CA PRO A 32 9.72 0.96 -28.87
C PRO A 32 9.69 2.39 -28.34
N LEU A 33 10.83 2.83 -27.78
CA LEU A 33 10.97 4.19 -27.31
C LEU A 33 10.83 5.22 -28.47
N PRO A 34 10.18 6.37 -28.24
CA PRO A 34 10.02 7.39 -29.26
C PRO A 34 11.35 8.09 -29.55
N PRO A 35 11.51 8.73 -30.72
CA PRO A 35 12.67 9.54 -31.06
C PRO A 35 12.93 10.62 -29.98
N GLY A 36 14.18 10.76 -29.55
CA GLY A 36 14.59 11.72 -28.51
C GLY A 36 14.47 11.18 -27.09
N ALA A 37 14.00 9.95 -26.90
CA ALA A 37 13.94 9.31 -25.59
C ALA A 37 15.33 9.07 -24.98
N GLU A 38 16.36 8.94 -25.80
CA GLU A 38 17.76 8.81 -25.37
C GLU A 38 18.26 10.04 -24.57
N GLN A 39 17.57 11.16 -24.67
CA GLN A 39 17.87 12.39 -23.91
C GLN A 39 17.20 12.38 -22.52
N ALA A 40 16.35 11.39 -22.22
CA ALA A 40 15.59 11.38 -20.99
C ALA A 40 16.47 11.25 -19.74
N GLU A 41 16.27 12.19 -18.82
CA GLU A 41 16.89 12.18 -17.50
C GLU A 41 15.98 11.59 -16.42
N VAL A 42 14.66 11.55 -16.67
CA VAL A 42 13.66 11.01 -15.76
C VAL A 42 12.74 10.05 -16.50
N LEU A 43 12.46 8.91 -15.87
CA LEU A 43 11.47 7.93 -16.33
C LEU A 43 10.34 7.82 -15.30
N ILE A 44 9.10 8.01 -15.75
CA ILE A 44 7.89 7.61 -15.01
C ILE A 44 7.39 6.31 -15.65
N PRO A 45 7.49 5.15 -14.98
CA PRO A 45 7.18 3.86 -15.61
C PRO A 45 5.67 3.55 -15.74
N GLY A 46 4.79 4.34 -15.12
CA GLY A 46 3.36 4.05 -15.02
C GLY A 46 3.02 3.09 -13.87
N PHE A 47 1.72 3.01 -13.51
CA PHE A 47 1.25 2.21 -12.37
C PHE A 47 1.46 0.69 -12.55
N GLN A 48 1.17 0.18 -13.75
CA GLN A 48 1.14 -1.27 -14.03
C GLN A 48 2.38 -1.77 -14.78
N ALA A 49 3.29 -0.88 -15.09
CA ALA A 49 4.43 -1.22 -15.95
C ALA A 49 5.46 -2.12 -15.27
N GLY A 50 5.60 -2.03 -13.94
CA GLY A 50 6.45 -2.91 -13.15
C GLY A 50 7.80 -3.22 -13.79
N ARG A 51 8.08 -4.53 -13.92
CA ARG A 51 9.32 -5.03 -14.54
C ARG A 51 9.46 -4.72 -16.03
N ARG A 52 8.36 -4.49 -16.77
CA ARG A 52 8.44 -4.20 -18.22
C ARG A 52 9.19 -2.89 -18.46
N ALA A 53 8.93 -1.87 -17.65
CA ALA A 53 9.62 -0.60 -17.79
C ALA A 53 11.11 -0.64 -17.40
N LEU A 54 11.55 -1.62 -16.62
CA LEU A 54 12.98 -1.87 -16.36
C LEU A 54 13.74 -2.20 -17.67
N GLY A 55 13.06 -2.84 -18.63
CA GLY A 55 13.66 -3.17 -19.92
C GLY A 55 14.12 -1.97 -20.73
N TYR A 56 13.59 -0.76 -20.48
CA TYR A 56 14.01 0.47 -21.16
C TYR A 56 15.25 1.13 -20.56
N VAL A 57 15.62 0.79 -19.34
CA VAL A 57 16.75 1.44 -18.63
C VAL A 57 18.06 1.37 -19.41
N PRO A 58 18.44 0.24 -20.07
CA PRO A 58 19.67 0.18 -20.90
C PRO A 58 19.66 1.13 -22.10
N ASP A 59 18.48 1.48 -22.63
CA ASP A 59 18.31 2.35 -23.80
C ASP A 59 18.23 3.84 -23.44
N LEU A 60 18.39 4.18 -22.15
CA LEU A 60 18.29 5.54 -21.60
C LEU A 60 19.63 5.98 -20.97
N PRO A 61 20.65 6.30 -21.80
CA PRO A 61 22.02 6.57 -21.32
C PRO A 61 22.13 7.82 -20.43
N ASN A 62 21.15 8.74 -20.48
CA ASN A 62 21.11 9.96 -19.68
C ASN A 62 20.22 9.86 -18.46
N LEU A 63 19.63 8.68 -18.18
CA LEU A 63 18.70 8.48 -17.07
C LEU A 63 19.37 8.71 -15.70
N LYS A 64 18.77 9.54 -14.88
CA LYS A 64 19.27 9.92 -13.55
C LYS A 64 18.24 9.62 -12.44
N LEU A 65 16.95 9.56 -12.79
CA LEU A 65 15.87 9.39 -11.85
C LEU A 65 14.77 8.50 -12.44
N VAL A 66 14.35 7.50 -11.68
CA VAL A 66 13.07 6.80 -11.88
C VAL A 66 12.09 7.29 -10.83
N GLN A 67 10.99 7.91 -11.27
CA GLN A 67 9.91 8.41 -10.42
C GLN A 67 8.70 7.47 -10.51
N LEU A 68 8.43 6.69 -9.47
CA LEU A 68 7.28 5.81 -9.42
C LEU A 68 5.99 6.60 -9.12
N LEU A 69 4.86 6.09 -9.61
CA LEU A 69 3.52 6.57 -9.24
C LEU A 69 2.94 5.76 -8.05
N SER A 70 3.59 4.68 -7.64
CA SER A 70 3.25 3.85 -6.47
C SER A 70 4.05 4.26 -5.24
N ALA A 71 3.54 3.93 -4.05
CA ALA A 71 4.29 4.01 -2.80
C ALA A 71 5.27 2.83 -2.64
N GLY A 72 4.88 1.63 -3.12
CA GLY A 72 5.75 0.45 -3.15
C GLY A 72 6.80 0.56 -4.25
N ALA A 73 8.04 0.16 -3.94
CA ALA A 73 9.18 0.21 -4.85
C ALA A 73 9.91 -1.14 -4.97
N GLU A 74 9.36 -2.20 -4.41
CA GLU A 74 9.99 -3.53 -4.28
C GLU A 74 10.42 -4.11 -5.63
N SER A 75 9.65 -3.83 -6.69
CA SER A 75 9.98 -4.29 -8.05
C SER A 75 11.21 -3.60 -8.67
N TRP A 76 11.67 -2.48 -8.08
CA TRP A 76 12.74 -1.62 -8.58
C TRP A 76 14.00 -1.62 -7.72
N ILE A 77 13.87 -1.87 -6.41
CA ILE A 77 14.99 -1.86 -5.46
C ILE A 77 16.04 -2.88 -5.88
N GLY A 78 17.32 -2.44 -5.95
CA GLY A 78 18.46 -3.27 -6.34
C GLY A 78 18.53 -3.64 -7.82
N LYS A 79 17.70 -3.04 -8.69
CA LYS A 79 17.66 -3.37 -10.13
C LYS A 79 18.08 -2.22 -11.04
N LEU A 80 18.25 -1.04 -10.50
CA LEU A 80 18.75 0.10 -11.26
C LEU A 80 20.28 0.11 -11.25
N PRO A 81 20.92 0.53 -12.34
CA PRO A 81 22.35 0.81 -12.38
C PRO A 81 22.77 1.84 -11.32
N ASP A 82 24.01 1.76 -10.88
CA ASP A 82 24.60 2.71 -9.95
C ASP A 82 24.48 4.15 -10.49
N GLY A 83 24.14 5.06 -9.60
CA GLY A 83 23.96 6.48 -9.93
C GLY A 83 22.55 6.89 -10.36
N ILE A 84 21.65 5.96 -10.68
CA ILE A 84 20.25 6.25 -10.96
C ILE A 84 19.47 6.28 -9.65
N MET A 85 18.83 7.42 -9.38
CA MET A 85 17.96 7.59 -8.20
C MET A 85 16.62 6.92 -8.43
N LEU A 86 16.04 6.35 -7.36
CA LEU A 86 14.68 5.84 -7.32
C LEU A 86 13.86 6.68 -6.34
N ALA A 87 12.74 7.25 -6.79
CA ALA A 87 11.79 7.95 -5.95
C ALA A 87 10.40 7.32 -6.07
N ASN A 88 9.66 7.27 -4.97
CA ASN A 88 8.29 6.74 -4.92
C ASN A 88 7.25 7.84 -4.70
N CYS A 89 5.98 7.46 -4.74
CA CYS A 89 4.85 8.38 -4.53
C CYS A 89 4.29 8.33 -3.09
N ARG A 90 5.16 8.23 -2.08
CA ARG A 90 4.74 8.34 -0.67
C ARG A 90 3.96 9.65 -0.45
N GLY A 91 2.79 9.55 0.17
CA GLY A 91 1.87 10.65 0.39
C GLY A 91 0.68 10.69 -0.58
N ALA A 92 0.76 9.98 -1.72
CA ALA A 92 -0.33 9.96 -2.71
C ALA A 92 -1.51 9.04 -2.31
N HIS A 93 -1.19 7.87 -1.75
CA HIS A 93 -2.16 6.79 -1.55
C HIS A 93 -2.57 6.56 -0.09
N GLY A 94 -1.92 7.22 0.87
CA GLY A 94 -2.14 6.97 2.29
C GLY A 94 -3.58 7.24 2.73
N GLY A 95 -4.22 8.26 2.17
CA GLY A 95 -5.61 8.61 2.47
C GLY A 95 -6.62 7.57 2.03
N SER A 96 -6.53 7.11 0.77
CA SER A 96 -7.43 6.09 0.20
C SER A 96 -7.22 4.71 0.83
N THR A 97 -5.97 4.30 1.04
CA THR A 97 -5.68 3.04 1.73
C THR A 97 -6.23 3.04 3.16
N ALA A 98 -6.07 4.14 3.89
CA ALA A 98 -6.65 4.26 5.23
C ALA A 98 -8.19 4.24 5.20
N GLU A 99 -8.83 4.81 4.17
CA GLU A 99 -10.28 4.75 3.96
C GLU A 99 -10.75 3.32 3.71
N TRP A 100 -10.02 2.55 2.88
CA TRP A 100 -10.30 1.13 2.68
C TRP A 100 -10.26 0.35 4.00
N VAL A 101 -9.23 0.57 4.84
CA VAL A 101 -9.14 -0.08 6.16
C VAL A 101 -10.31 0.28 7.05
N MET A 102 -10.76 1.54 7.05
CA MET A 102 -11.95 1.96 7.79
C MET A 102 -13.20 1.23 7.28
N ALA A 103 -13.40 1.17 5.96
CA ALA A 103 -14.52 0.46 5.35
C ALA A 103 -14.49 -1.04 5.71
N ALA A 104 -13.32 -1.68 5.67
CA ALA A 104 -13.13 -3.08 6.02
C ALA A 104 -13.48 -3.36 7.50
N LEU A 105 -12.95 -2.56 8.43
CA LEU A 105 -13.25 -2.70 9.86
C LEU A 105 -14.75 -2.47 10.15
N LEU A 106 -15.35 -1.43 9.57
CA LEU A 106 -16.78 -1.16 9.72
C LEU A 106 -17.63 -2.29 9.13
N THR A 107 -17.25 -2.84 7.97
CA THR A 107 -17.94 -3.97 7.35
C THR A 107 -17.94 -5.19 8.28
N ILE A 108 -16.80 -5.50 8.89
CA ILE A 108 -16.66 -6.66 9.78
C ILE A 108 -17.39 -6.44 11.11
N TYR A 109 -17.17 -5.31 11.79
CA TYR A 109 -17.82 -5.05 13.08
C TYR A 109 -19.33 -4.85 12.99
N ARG A 110 -19.82 -4.28 11.88
CA ARG A 110 -21.24 -4.02 11.68
C ARG A 110 -21.95 -5.10 10.87
N GLU A 111 -21.27 -6.21 10.58
CA GLU A 111 -21.83 -7.39 9.87
C GLU A 111 -22.56 -7.00 8.57
N MET A 112 -21.97 -6.05 7.82
CA MET A 112 -22.62 -5.48 6.64
C MET A 112 -22.84 -6.48 5.51
N ARG A 113 -22.00 -7.52 5.42
CA ARG A 113 -22.17 -8.60 4.42
C ARG A 113 -23.33 -9.51 4.79
N GLU A 114 -23.43 -9.90 6.04
CA GLU A 114 -24.50 -10.72 6.62
C GLU A 114 -25.85 -10.03 6.43
N PHE A 115 -25.95 -8.73 6.70
CA PHE A 115 -27.16 -7.96 6.42
C PHE A 115 -27.46 -7.83 4.93
N ALA A 116 -26.45 -7.69 4.05
CA ALA A 116 -26.65 -7.68 2.61
C ALA A 116 -27.18 -9.04 2.09
N ASP A 117 -26.72 -10.16 2.66
CA ASP A 117 -27.22 -11.49 2.36
C ASP A 117 -28.66 -11.66 2.87
N ALA A 118 -28.93 -11.28 4.12
CA ALA A 118 -30.28 -11.27 4.68
C ALA A 118 -31.26 -10.45 3.82
N GLN A 119 -30.83 -9.28 3.31
CA GLN A 119 -31.62 -8.46 2.40
C GLN A 119 -31.96 -9.20 1.09
N ARG A 120 -31.00 -9.92 0.49
CA ARG A 120 -31.23 -10.72 -0.72
C ARG A 120 -32.24 -11.84 -0.47
N GLU A 121 -32.19 -12.43 0.74
CA GLU A 121 -33.12 -13.46 1.19
C GLU A 121 -34.47 -12.90 1.68
N ARG A 122 -34.67 -11.57 1.68
CA ARG A 122 -35.85 -10.88 2.21
C ARG A 122 -36.10 -11.20 3.69
N ARG A 123 -35.05 -11.45 4.46
CA ARG A 123 -35.09 -11.78 5.88
C ARG A 123 -34.81 -10.53 6.70
N TRP A 124 -35.75 -10.19 7.61
CA TRP A 124 -35.57 -9.12 8.57
C TRP A 124 -34.76 -9.65 9.77
N ASP A 125 -33.44 -9.53 9.66
CA ASP A 125 -32.49 -10.12 10.63
C ASP A 125 -32.12 -9.08 11.70
N LEU A 126 -32.91 -9.03 12.76
CA LEU A 126 -32.69 -8.12 13.88
C LEU A 126 -31.81 -8.76 14.94
N HIS A 127 -30.55 -8.34 15.02
CA HIS A 127 -29.61 -8.75 16.07
C HIS A 127 -28.63 -7.63 16.42
N LYS A 128 -27.88 -7.82 17.53
CA LYS A 128 -26.90 -6.87 18.02
C LYS A 128 -25.56 -7.15 17.33
N THR A 129 -25.01 -6.14 16.63
CA THR A 129 -23.66 -6.19 16.06
C THR A 129 -22.63 -5.54 17.00
N ASP A 130 -21.35 -5.73 16.70
CA ASP A 130 -20.24 -5.03 17.35
C ASP A 130 -20.10 -3.59 16.84
N THR A 131 -19.12 -2.84 17.33
CA THR A 131 -18.86 -1.45 16.95
C THR A 131 -17.35 -1.16 16.92
N LEU A 132 -16.93 -0.21 16.08
CA LEU A 132 -15.55 0.29 16.08
C LEU A 132 -15.28 1.25 17.25
N GLN A 133 -16.32 1.89 17.78
CA GLN A 133 -16.23 2.82 18.92
C GLN A 133 -15.63 2.11 20.13
N GLY A 134 -14.63 2.71 20.74
CA GLY A 134 -13.92 2.17 21.91
C GLY A 134 -12.95 1.03 21.61
N LYS A 135 -12.84 0.55 20.36
CA LYS A 135 -11.89 -0.50 19.97
C LYS A 135 -10.45 -0.05 20.07
N ARG A 136 -9.58 -0.96 20.48
CA ARG A 136 -8.12 -0.76 20.49
C ARG A 136 -7.55 -1.31 19.19
N VAL A 137 -6.91 -0.44 18.40
CA VAL A 137 -6.35 -0.78 17.09
C VAL A 137 -4.83 -0.61 17.11
N LEU A 138 -4.11 -1.71 16.86
CA LEU A 138 -2.66 -1.71 16.69
C LEU A 138 -2.32 -1.54 15.21
N THR A 139 -1.69 -0.44 14.83
CA THR A 139 -1.27 -0.19 13.45
C THR A 139 0.24 -0.38 13.34
N ILE A 140 0.66 -1.43 12.64
CA ILE A 140 2.06 -1.75 12.39
C ILE A 140 2.49 -1.07 11.11
N GLY A 141 3.31 -0.03 11.27
CA GLY A 141 3.69 0.92 10.23
C GLY A 141 3.33 2.36 10.63
N ALA A 142 4.30 3.10 11.18
CA ALA A 142 4.12 4.48 11.64
C ALA A 142 4.52 5.53 10.57
N GLY A 143 4.41 5.15 9.30
CA GLY A 143 4.63 6.00 8.12
C GLY A 143 3.42 6.89 7.77
N ASP A 144 3.34 7.30 6.51
CA ASP A 144 2.22 8.13 6.03
C ASP A 144 0.88 7.40 6.19
N LEU A 145 0.77 6.14 5.72
CA LEU A 145 -0.44 5.35 5.78
C LEU A 145 -0.95 5.18 7.23
N GLY A 146 -0.07 4.82 8.16
CA GLY A 146 -0.43 4.63 9.56
C GLY A 146 -0.94 5.92 10.22
N ARG A 147 -0.32 7.08 9.91
CA ARG A 147 -0.80 8.38 10.40
C ARG A 147 -2.14 8.78 9.82
N GLN A 148 -2.37 8.51 8.53
CA GLN A 148 -3.66 8.75 7.87
C GLN A 148 -4.77 7.86 8.46
N LEU A 149 -4.45 6.60 8.78
CA LEU A 149 -5.38 5.70 9.43
C LEU A 149 -5.68 6.15 10.88
N ARG A 150 -4.65 6.46 11.66
CA ARG A 150 -4.81 6.94 13.03
C ARG A 150 -5.80 8.09 13.12
N ARG A 151 -5.64 9.12 12.30
CA ARG A 151 -6.55 10.29 12.29
C ARG A 151 -8.01 9.91 12.03
N ARG A 152 -8.25 8.90 11.18
CA ARG A 152 -9.60 8.43 10.86
C ARG A 152 -10.19 7.58 11.98
N LEU A 153 -9.42 6.68 12.54
CA LEU A 153 -9.84 5.83 13.65
C LEU A 153 -10.16 6.63 14.91
N GLU A 154 -9.33 7.63 15.24
CA GLU A 154 -9.57 8.54 16.37
C GLU A 154 -10.88 9.33 16.19
N ALA A 155 -11.25 9.70 14.95
CA ALA A 155 -12.54 10.35 14.65
C ALA A 155 -13.74 9.41 14.82
N PHE A 156 -13.52 8.10 14.91
CA PHE A 156 -14.53 7.08 15.20
C PHE A 156 -14.45 6.60 16.66
N ASP A 157 -13.83 7.38 17.53
CA ASP A 157 -13.65 7.08 18.97
C ASP A 157 -12.88 5.75 19.23
N ALA A 158 -12.05 5.29 18.28
CA ALA A 158 -11.17 4.15 18.48
C ALA A 158 -9.82 4.58 19.07
N HIS A 159 -9.20 3.70 19.86
CA HIS A 159 -7.89 3.93 20.46
C HIS A 159 -6.79 3.35 19.58
N VAL A 160 -5.86 4.18 19.11
CA VAL A 160 -4.85 3.77 18.13
C VAL A 160 -3.45 3.78 18.74
N THR A 161 -2.74 2.66 18.58
CA THR A 161 -1.30 2.57 18.86
C THR A 161 -0.55 2.34 17.54
N LEU A 162 0.40 3.23 17.25
CA LEU A 162 1.30 3.06 16.11
C LEU A 162 2.55 2.28 16.55
N VAL A 163 2.98 1.35 15.68
CA VAL A 163 4.24 0.60 15.86
C VAL A 163 5.16 0.93 14.69
N GLY A 164 6.39 1.29 14.98
CA GLY A 164 7.45 1.54 14.01
C GLY A 164 8.67 0.66 14.27
N THR A 165 9.65 0.69 13.37
CA THR A 165 10.91 -0.06 13.51
C THR A 165 11.60 0.25 14.84
N THR A 166 11.54 1.51 15.29
CA THR A 166 12.16 1.98 16.54
C THR A 166 11.14 2.79 17.32
N ALA A 167 11.11 2.59 18.64
CA ALA A 167 10.29 3.38 19.54
C ALA A 167 10.67 4.87 19.50
N ARG A 168 9.66 5.75 19.54
CA ARG A 168 9.79 7.19 19.63
C ARG A 168 8.50 7.78 20.18
N GLU A 169 8.46 9.08 20.39
CA GLU A 169 7.25 9.75 20.91
C GLU A 169 6.00 9.39 20.08
N GLY A 170 4.98 8.87 20.75
CA GLY A 170 3.71 8.44 20.15
C GLY A 170 3.79 7.19 19.25
N VAL A 171 4.94 6.48 19.22
CA VAL A 171 5.14 5.27 18.41
C VAL A 171 5.88 4.21 19.22
N ARG A 172 5.32 3.02 19.35
CA ARG A 172 5.96 1.86 19.96
C ARG A 172 7.01 1.23 19.05
N GLY A 173 7.96 0.50 19.61
CA GLY A 173 8.94 -0.29 18.88
C GLY A 173 8.37 -1.64 18.42
N VAL A 174 8.89 -2.17 17.30
CA VAL A 174 8.50 -3.49 16.79
C VAL A 174 8.84 -4.63 17.75
N ASP A 175 9.85 -4.45 18.58
CA ASP A 175 10.27 -5.38 19.65
C ASP A 175 9.22 -5.54 20.77
N GLU A 176 8.29 -4.60 20.87
CA GLU A 176 7.19 -4.64 21.83
C GLU A 176 5.99 -5.50 21.33
N LEU A 177 5.93 -5.84 20.03
CA LEU A 177 4.79 -6.56 19.45
C LEU A 177 4.35 -7.81 20.23
N PRO A 178 5.24 -8.70 20.68
CA PRO A 178 4.82 -9.91 21.38
C PRO A 178 4.02 -9.63 22.67
N ARG A 179 4.21 -8.48 23.29
CA ARG A 179 3.49 -8.06 24.50
C ARG A 179 2.22 -7.27 24.21
N LEU A 180 2.15 -6.65 23.02
CA LEU A 180 1.04 -5.78 22.64
C LEU A 180 -0.12 -6.56 22.04
N LEU A 181 0.14 -7.59 21.21
CA LEU A 181 -0.84 -8.24 20.34
C LEU A 181 -2.12 -8.69 21.05
N GLY A 182 -2.02 -9.23 22.27
CA GLY A 182 -3.16 -9.74 23.04
C GLY A 182 -4.09 -8.66 23.58
N ASP A 183 -3.69 -7.41 23.54
CA ASP A 183 -4.43 -6.29 24.09
C ASP A 183 -5.30 -5.53 23.07
N TYR A 184 -5.32 -5.96 21.80
CA TYR A 184 -5.94 -5.19 20.72
C TYR A 184 -7.07 -5.96 20.03
N ASP A 185 -8.15 -5.26 19.73
CA ASP A 185 -9.31 -5.77 18.99
C ASP A 185 -9.04 -5.89 17.49
N ALA A 186 -8.11 -5.10 16.97
CA ALA A 186 -7.68 -5.17 15.57
C ALA A 186 -6.18 -4.89 15.43
N VAL A 187 -5.54 -5.59 14.50
CA VAL A 187 -4.14 -5.39 14.09
C VAL A 187 -4.11 -5.06 12.60
N VAL A 188 -3.57 -3.89 12.25
CA VAL A 188 -3.51 -3.39 10.87
C VAL A 188 -2.08 -3.32 10.38
N LEU A 189 -1.78 -3.99 9.27
CA LEU A 189 -0.47 -4.02 8.65
C LEU A 189 -0.37 -2.94 7.57
N MET A 190 0.59 -2.03 7.73
CA MET A 190 0.90 -0.93 6.81
C MET A 190 2.42 -0.75 6.66
N VAL A 191 3.14 -1.85 6.57
CA VAL A 191 4.61 -1.92 6.44
C VAL A 191 5.04 -2.19 5.01
N PRO A 192 6.24 -1.74 4.58
CA PRO A 192 6.82 -2.19 3.32
C PRO A 192 7.31 -3.64 3.43
N VAL A 193 7.55 -4.27 2.29
CA VAL A 193 8.24 -5.58 2.23
C VAL A 193 9.74 -5.37 2.41
N THR A 194 10.28 -6.03 3.40
CA THR A 194 11.72 -6.09 3.69
C THR A 194 12.06 -7.50 4.19
N ALA A 195 13.33 -7.82 4.30
CA ALA A 195 13.76 -9.10 4.92
C ALA A 195 13.20 -9.30 6.34
N LYS A 196 12.84 -8.22 7.06
CA LYS A 196 12.28 -8.28 8.41
C LYS A 196 10.76 -8.39 8.46
N THR A 197 10.06 -8.04 7.37
CA THR A 197 8.60 -8.02 7.34
C THR A 197 8.00 -9.16 6.52
N VAL A 198 8.78 -9.81 5.66
CA VAL A 198 8.37 -11.05 4.97
C VAL A 198 8.09 -12.13 6.03
N GLY A 199 6.88 -12.70 6.01
CA GLY A 199 6.44 -13.72 6.95
C GLY A 199 6.38 -13.27 8.41
N MET A 200 6.39 -11.96 8.67
CA MET A 200 6.36 -11.41 10.03
C MET A 200 5.09 -11.86 10.80
N VAL A 201 3.98 -12.01 10.08
CA VAL A 201 2.72 -12.49 10.65
C VAL A 201 2.63 -14.00 10.41
N ASP A 202 3.28 -14.74 11.26
CA ASP A 202 3.31 -16.20 11.31
C ASP A 202 2.35 -16.78 12.36
N ALA A 203 2.42 -18.07 12.59
CA ALA A 203 1.56 -18.76 13.56
C ALA A 203 1.79 -18.25 15.01
N ASP A 204 3.04 -17.94 15.39
CA ASP A 204 3.34 -17.40 16.73
C ASP A 204 2.74 -16.00 16.90
N PHE A 205 2.91 -15.14 15.90
CA PHE A 205 2.29 -13.81 15.88
C PHE A 205 0.75 -13.91 16.02
N LEU A 206 0.11 -14.72 15.17
CA LEU A 206 -1.33 -14.89 15.17
C LEU A 206 -1.85 -15.46 16.49
N SER A 207 -1.14 -16.43 17.06
CA SER A 207 -1.52 -17.05 18.36
C SER A 207 -1.55 -16.06 19.53
N ARG A 208 -0.81 -14.96 19.44
CA ARG A 208 -0.75 -13.89 20.46
C ARG A 208 -1.85 -12.85 20.30
N MET A 209 -2.54 -12.81 19.17
CA MET A 209 -3.69 -11.92 18.98
C MET A 209 -4.87 -12.39 19.86
N ALA A 210 -5.64 -11.44 20.37
CA ALA A 210 -6.85 -11.74 21.16
C ALA A 210 -7.87 -12.55 20.34
N ASP A 211 -8.61 -13.44 21.01
CA ASP A 211 -9.73 -14.16 20.39
C ASP A 211 -10.78 -13.18 19.87
N GLY A 212 -11.28 -13.41 18.66
CA GLY A 212 -12.22 -12.52 17.98
C GLY A 212 -11.58 -11.27 17.36
N ALA A 213 -10.27 -11.06 17.51
CA ALA A 213 -9.58 -9.91 16.90
C ALA A 213 -9.62 -9.97 15.36
N VAL A 214 -9.44 -8.80 14.74
CA VAL A 214 -9.42 -8.64 13.29
C VAL A 214 -8.00 -8.36 12.82
N LEU A 215 -7.46 -9.18 11.92
CA LEU A 215 -6.24 -8.87 11.17
C LEU A 215 -6.60 -8.14 9.87
N VAL A 216 -6.01 -6.97 9.64
CA VAL A 216 -6.16 -6.23 8.37
C VAL A 216 -4.81 -6.14 7.66
N ASN A 217 -4.73 -6.63 6.43
CA ASN A 217 -3.52 -6.48 5.61
C ASN A 217 -3.79 -5.55 4.41
N ALA A 218 -3.30 -4.32 4.52
CA ALA A 218 -3.25 -3.31 3.46
C ALA A 218 -1.79 -2.98 3.08
N ALA A 219 -0.88 -3.92 3.36
CA ALA A 219 0.55 -3.81 3.07
C ALA A 219 0.94 -4.62 1.83
N ARG A 220 1.37 -5.87 2.01
CA ARG A 220 1.67 -6.85 0.96
C ARG A 220 1.32 -8.25 1.45
N GLY A 221 0.94 -9.14 0.53
CA GLY A 221 0.58 -10.52 0.83
C GLY A 221 1.67 -11.28 1.57
N SER A 222 2.90 -11.17 1.12
CA SER A 222 4.08 -11.84 1.67
C SER A 222 4.44 -11.45 3.12
N VAL A 223 3.79 -10.45 3.71
CA VAL A 223 3.95 -10.11 5.14
C VAL A 223 3.26 -11.14 6.04
N VAL A 224 2.25 -11.83 5.52
CA VAL A 224 1.45 -12.83 6.24
C VAL A 224 1.77 -14.23 5.72
N VAL A 225 2.03 -15.16 6.62
CA VAL A 225 2.10 -16.59 6.30
C VAL A 225 0.68 -17.09 6.06
N THR A 226 0.31 -17.25 4.80
CA THR A 226 -1.07 -17.51 4.37
C THR A 226 -1.70 -18.74 5.03
N ASP A 227 -0.96 -19.87 5.12
CA ASP A 227 -1.48 -21.11 5.73
C ASP A 227 -1.77 -20.93 7.22
N ALA A 228 -0.94 -20.18 7.93
CA ALA A 228 -1.16 -19.87 9.34
C ALA A 228 -2.45 -19.05 9.54
N LEU A 229 -2.69 -18.04 8.68
CA LEU A 229 -3.92 -17.26 8.75
C LEU A 229 -5.15 -18.11 8.38
N VAL A 230 -5.07 -18.97 7.36
CA VAL A 230 -6.17 -19.87 6.98
C VAL A 230 -6.56 -20.79 8.14
N ALA A 231 -5.58 -21.29 8.90
CA ALA A 231 -5.87 -22.12 10.08
C ALA A 231 -6.67 -21.35 11.15
N GLU A 232 -6.28 -20.10 11.44
CA GLU A 232 -6.96 -19.23 12.40
C GLU A 232 -8.37 -18.83 11.97
N LEU A 233 -8.56 -18.57 10.69
CA LEU A 233 -9.87 -18.26 10.12
C LEU A 233 -10.80 -19.48 10.18
N ARG A 234 -10.29 -20.66 9.82
CA ARG A 234 -11.07 -21.92 9.87
C ARG A 234 -11.47 -22.32 11.30
N SER A 235 -10.65 -22.03 12.28
CA SER A 235 -10.99 -22.25 13.70
C SER A 235 -12.05 -21.25 14.20
N GLY A 236 -12.30 -20.17 13.48
CA GLY A 236 -13.18 -19.07 13.89
C GLY A 236 -12.59 -18.19 15.00
N ARG A 237 -11.30 -18.37 15.37
CA ARG A 237 -10.67 -17.60 16.43
C ARG A 237 -10.37 -16.15 16.01
N LEU A 238 -9.96 -15.95 14.76
CA LEU A 238 -9.71 -14.63 14.20
C LEU A 238 -10.66 -14.33 13.04
N ARG A 239 -10.80 -13.04 12.74
CA ARG A 239 -11.40 -12.52 11.51
C ARG A 239 -10.33 -11.77 10.73
N ALA A 240 -10.51 -11.56 9.42
CA ALA A 240 -9.55 -10.80 8.65
C ALA A 240 -10.16 -9.96 7.53
N ALA A 241 -9.42 -8.92 7.12
CA ALA A 241 -9.61 -8.20 5.86
C ALA A 241 -8.28 -8.13 5.11
N LEU A 242 -8.25 -8.64 3.89
CA LEU A 242 -7.07 -8.67 3.04
C LEU A 242 -7.33 -7.91 1.74
N ASP A 243 -6.54 -6.88 1.47
CA ASP A 243 -6.49 -6.25 0.15
C ASP A 243 -5.41 -6.89 -0.73
N VAL A 244 -4.46 -7.55 -0.10
CA VAL A 244 -3.30 -8.18 -0.72
C VAL A 244 -3.13 -9.61 -0.24
N THR A 245 -2.68 -10.49 -1.14
CA THR A 245 -2.48 -11.93 -0.89
C THR A 245 -1.12 -12.41 -1.40
N GLU A 246 -0.75 -13.61 -0.99
CA GLU A 246 0.38 -14.35 -1.58
C GLU A 246 -0.09 -15.77 -1.89
N PRO A 247 -0.13 -16.19 -3.17
CA PRO A 247 0.25 -15.41 -4.37
C PRO A 247 -0.78 -14.33 -4.77
N GLU A 248 -0.36 -13.43 -5.68
CA GLU A 248 -1.20 -12.40 -6.28
C GLU A 248 -0.98 -12.38 -7.81
N PRO A 249 -2.02 -12.58 -8.67
CA PRO A 249 -3.42 -12.84 -8.32
C PRO A 249 -3.63 -14.13 -7.54
N LEU A 250 -4.69 -14.14 -6.70
CA LEU A 250 -5.07 -15.32 -5.93
C LEU A 250 -5.68 -16.39 -6.85
N PRO A 251 -5.16 -17.65 -6.89
CA PRO A 251 -5.73 -18.74 -7.69
C PRO A 251 -7.19 -19.03 -7.32
N SER A 252 -8.01 -19.43 -8.31
CA SER A 252 -9.44 -19.63 -8.13
C SER A 252 -9.83 -20.75 -7.15
N ASP A 253 -8.94 -21.69 -6.92
CA ASP A 253 -9.09 -22.83 -6.00
C ASP A 253 -8.48 -22.57 -4.60
N HIS A 254 -7.95 -21.37 -4.37
CA HIS A 254 -7.25 -21.04 -3.13
C HIS A 254 -8.21 -21.00 -1.92
N PRO A 255 -7.83 -21.58 -0.75
CA PRO A 255 -8.70 -21.70 0.43
C PRO A 255 -9.16 -20.35 1.03
N LEU A 256 -8.48 -19.26 0.77
CA LEU A 256 -8.92 -17.93 1.22
C LEU A 256 -10.27 -17.50 0.62
N TRP A 257 -10.66 -17.98 -0.58
CA TRP A 257 -11.95 -17.60 -1.17
C TRP A 257 -13.16 -18.00 -0.31
N THR A 258 -13.03 -19.07 0.44
CA THR A 258 -14.10 -19.64 1.27
C THR A 258 -13.80 -19.59 2.77
N ALA A 259 -12.73 -18.90 3.18
CA ALA A 259 -12.37 -18.79 4.59
C ALA A 259 -13.44 -18.00 5.36
N PRO A 260 -13.95 -18.52 6.48
CA PRO A 260 -14.94 -17.83 7.29
C PRO A 260 -14.37 -16.55 7.90
N GLY A 261 -15.21 -15.52 8.07
CA GLY A 261 -14.80 -14.25 8.68
C GLY A 261 -13.78 -13.43 7.89
N LEU A 262 -13.55 -13.76 6.60
CA LEU A 262 -12.63 -13.04 5.72
C LEU A 262 -13.37 -12.07 4.79
N LEU A 263 -12.93 -10.82 4.78
CA LEU A 263 -13.19 -9.86 3.70
C LEU A 263 -11.96 -9.81 2.78
N LEU A 264 -12.15 -10.05 1.48
CA LEU A 264 -11.07 -10.08 0.48
C LEU A 264 -11.36 -9.08 -0.63
N THR A 265 -10.36 -8.29 -1.03
CA THR A 265 -10.40 -7.39 -2.19
C THR A 265 -9.11 -7.54 -3.02
N PRO A 266 -9.16 -7.29 -4.35
CA PRO A 266 -8.05 -7.59 -5.27
C PRO A 266 -7.08 -6.42 -5.42
N HIS A 267 -6.37 -6.03 -4.35
CA HIS A 267 -5.35 -4.98 -4.30
C HIS A 267 -5.85 -3.62 -4.79
N VAL A 268 -6.98 -3.18 -4.26
CA VAL A 268 -7.69 -1.96 -4.67
C VAL A 268 -7.72 -0.85 -3.62
N ALA A 269 -7.12 -1.04 -2.45
CA ALA A 269 -7.15 -0.05 -1.37
C ALA A 269 -6.59 1.32 -1.78
N GLY A 270 -5.62 1.35 -2.69
CA GLY A 270 -5.09 2.58 -3.29
C GLY A 270 -5.74 2.94 -4.64
N THR A 271 -6.50 2.02 -5.25
CA THR A 271 -7.05 2.15 -6.60
C THR A 271 -8.48 2.69 -6.53
N CYS A 272 -8.61 3.99 -6.46
CA CYS A 272 -9.88 4.70 -6.36
C CYS A 272 -9.85 5.97 -7.20
N GLU A 273 -11.00 6.60 -7.39
CA GLU A 273 -11.10 7.87 -8.11
C GLU A 273 -10.11 8.91 -7.55
N GLY A 274 -9.48 9.66 -8.43
CA GLY A 274 -8.47 10.66 -8.08
C GLY A 274 -7.09 10.08 -7.72
N ASN A 275 -6.86 8.76 -7.87
CA ASN A 275 -5.55 8.18 -7.55
C ASN A 275 -4.43 8.64 -8.49
N PHE A 276 -4.75 8.83 -9.79
CA PHE A 276 -3.81 9.37 -10.79
C PHE A 276 -3.44 10.81 -10.47
N GLU A 277 -4.42 11.65 -10.20
CA GLU A 277 -4.24 13.05 -9.85
C GLU A 277 -3.34 13.22 -8.63
N ARG A 278 -3.60 12.44 -7.58
CA ARG A 278 -2.76 12.48 -6.36
C ARG A 278 -1.35 11.97 -6.60
N ALA A 279 -1.19 10.91 -7.39
CA ALA A 279 0.12 10.36 -7.71
C ALA A 279 0.94 11.34 -8.56
N TYR A 280 0.34 11.90 -9.60
CA TYR A 280 1.04 12.89 -10.45
C TYR A 280 1.31 14.21 -9.72
N ALA A 281 0.47 14.65 -8.81
CA ALA A 281 0.77 15.81 -7.97
C ALA A 281 2.03 15.61 -7.12
N VAL A 282 2.20 14.42 -6.54
CA VAL A 282 3.44 14.07 -5.81
C VAL A 282 4.61 13.94 -6.79
N ALA A 283 4.46 13.22 -7.90
CA ALA A 283 5.52 13.02 -8.89
C ALA A 283 5.99 14.36 -9.47
N ALA A 284 5.08 15.25 -9.83
CA ALA A 284 5.39 16.59 -10.33
C ALA A 284 6.21 17.40 -9.33
N SER A 285 5.86 17.37 -8.04
CA SER A 285 6.64 18.01 -6.98
C SER A 285 8.06 17.47 -6.87
N GLN A 286 8.24 16.14 -6.95
CA GLN A 286 9.57 15.50 -6.92
C GLN A 286 10.40 15.86 -8.16
N ILE A 287 9.78 15.85 -9.35
CA ILE A 287 10.43 16.19 -10.62
C ILE A 287 10.81 17.68 -10.66
N ALA A 288 9.95 18.57 -10.17
CA ALA A 288 10.27 19.98 -10.05
C ALA A 288 11.50 20.24 -9.15
N MET A 289 11.59 19.55 -8.00
CA MET A 289 12.78 19.61 -7.15
C MET A 289 14.03 19.12 -7.90
N PHE A 290 13.92 18.04 -8.66
CA PHE A 290 15.03 17.51 -9.46
C PHE A 290 15.43 18.46 -10.59
N ALA A 291 14.48 19.03 -11.32
CA ALA A 291 14.72 20.00 -12.38
C ALA A 291 15.44 21.27 -11.88
N ALA A 292 15.16 21.69 -10.64
CA ALA A 292 15.85 22.78 -9.96
C ALA A 292 17.25 22.40 -9.43
N GLY A 293 17.76 21.20 -9.73
CA GLY A 293 19.09 20.72 -9.28
C GLY A 293 19.10 20.16 -7.86
N GLY A 294 17.93 20.04 -7.21
CA GLY A 294 17.78 19.43 -5.89
C GLY A 294 17.63 17.90 -5.94
N LYS A 295 17.45 17.29 -4.77
CA LYS A 295 17.14 15.86 -4.66
C LYS A 295 15.68 15.67 -4.31
N PRO A 296 14.95 14.72 -4.96
CA PRO A 296 13.60 14.36 -4.57
C PRO A 296 13.52 13.98 -3.08
N SER A 297 12.47 14.39 -2.39
CA SER A 297 12.28 14.11 -0.96
C SER A 297 11.84 12.67 -0.69
N ASN A 298 11.25 12.00 -1.68
CA ASN A 298 10.76 10.63 -1.60
C ASN A 298 11.75 9.60 -2.15
N LEU A 299 13.05 9.88 -2.06
CA LEU A 299 14.08 8.91 -2.48
C LEU A 299 13.97 7.62 -1.68
N VAL A 300 14.01 6.50 -2.39
CA VAL A 300 14.14 5.15 -1.83
C VAL A 300 15.63 4.87 -1.67
N ARG A 301 16.07 4.60 -0.44
CA ARG A 301 17.47 4.32 -0.11
C ARG A 301 17.57 2.91 0.46
N GLY A 302 18.20 2.01 -0.28
CA GLY A 302 18.36 0.62 0.14
C GLY A 302 17.02 -0.13 0.26
N GLU A 303 16.96 -1.10 1.19
CA GLU A 303 15.68 -1.64 1.68
C GLU A 303 14.98 -0.55 2.52
N TYR A 304 13.65 -0.52 2.53
CA TYR A 304 12.86 0.46 3.27
C TYR A 304 13.26 0.61 4.73
#